data_20b3aa961fc468482eae63f3451d8c20
#
_entry.id   20b3aa961fc468482eae63f3451d8c20
#
_cell.length_a   1.000
_cell.length_b   1.000
_cell.length_c   1.000
_cell.angle_alpha   90.00
_cell.angle_beta   90.00
_cell.angle_gamma   90.00
#
_symmetry.space_group_name_H-M   'P 1'
#
loop_
_entity.id
_entity.type
_entity.pdbx_description
1 polymer ?
#
loop_
_entity_poly.entity_id
_entity_poly.type
_entity_poly.pdbx_seq_one_letter_code
_entity_poly.pdbx_strand_id
1 'polypeptide(L)'
;MNNAIRCDGFRRRDLIRVGGLTALGLGLGDFFRLKRATAAGAELKAKAKSCILIWLDGGPSHLESFDPKPEAPEEVRGPLTAIATNVAGVQISECLELTAQVMDKLTVVRSITSSLGEHNFGTHYLMTGYKPSQALEYPTYGST
;
A
#
# COMPACT_ATOMS: atom_id res chain seq x y z
N MET A 1 -3.62 36.56 -2.27
CA MET A 1 -2.21 36.10 -2.36
C MET A 1 -2.23 34.70 -2.96
N ASN A 2 -1.82 34.58 -4.23
CA ASN A 2 -1.89 33.33 -4.98
C ASN A 2 -0.85 32.33 -4.44
N ASN A 3 -1.33 31.23 -3.87
CA ASN A 3 -0.54 30.06 -3.50
C ASN A 3 -0.24 29.22 -4.77
N ALA A 4 0.72 29.64 -5.57
CA ALA A 4 1.17 28.84 -6.70
C ALA A 4 1.90 27.61 -6.18
N ILE A 5 1.26 26.46 -6.30
CA ILE A 5 1.87 25.14 -6.09
C ILE A 5 2.59 24.78 -7.41
N ARG A 6 3.89 24.50 -7.36
CA ARG A 6 4.62 23.91 -8.51
C ARG A 6 4.22 22.46 -8.69
N CYS A 7 4.38 21.93 -9.90
CA CYS A 7 4.02 20.55 -10.27
C CYS A 7 4.74 19.46 -9.45
N ASP A 8 5.79 19.80 -8.71
CA ASP A 8 6.57 18.95 -7.81
C ASP A 8 6.05 18.92 -6.35
N GLY A 9 4.96 19.61 -6.06
CA GLY A 9 4.37 19.67 -4.72
C GLY A 9 5.09 20.54 -3.70
N PHE A 10 6.21 21.16 -4.04
CA PHE A 10 6.97 22.04 -3.14
C PHE A 10 6.45 23.49 -3.19
N ARG A 11 6.26 24.09 -2.02
CA ARG A 11 5.88 25.49 -1.89
C ARG A 11 7.14 26.34 -1.74
N ARG A 12 7.10 27.62 -2.25
CA ARG A 12 8.22 28.58 -2.10
C ARG A 12 8.68 28.75 -0.66
N ARG A 13 7.76 28.69 0.32
CA ARG A 13 8.08 28.76 1.74
C ARG A 13 8.91 27.56 2.24
N ASP A 14 8.78 26.39 1.60
CA ASP A 14 9.52 25.19 1.99
C ASP A 14 10.97 25.32 1.51
N LEU A 15 11.19 25.96 0.36
CA LEU A 15 12.53 26.31 -0.12
C LEU A 15 13.23 27.33 0.81
N ILE A 16 12.48 28.35 1.29
CA ILE A 16 12.99 29.34 2.24
C ILE A 16 13.31 28.69 3.60
N ARG A 17 12.52 27.73 4.05
CA ARG A 17 12.79 26.97 5.29
C ARG A 17 14.05 26.12 5.18
N VAL A 18 14.26 25.46 4.04
CA VAL A 18 15.48 24.68 3.78
C VAL A 18 16.69 25.61 3.65
N GLY A 19 16.55 26.76 2.96
CA GLY A 19 17.59 27.77 2.86
C GLY A 19 17.93 28.44 4.21
N GLY A 20 16.93 28.64 5.09
CA GLY A 20 17.14 29.14 6.45
C GLY A 20 17.92 28.18 7.34
N LEU A 21 17.75 26.87 7.17
CA LEU A 21 18.51 25.83 7.89
C LEU A 21 20.00 25.83 7.49
N THR A 22 20.32 26.12 6.21
CA THR A 22 21.72 26.24 5.75
C THR A 22 22.42 27.46 6.33
N ALA A 23 21.69 28.57 6.57
CA ALA A 23 22.24 29.76 7.22
C ALA A 23 22.57 29.49 8.72
N LEU A 24 21.96 28.46 9.32
CA LEU A 24 22.27 28.02 10.70
C LEU A 24 23.33 26.89 10.72
N GLY A 25 24.02 26.62 9.58
CA GLY A 25 25.07 25.60 9.48
C GLY A 25 24.56 24.17 9.36
N LEU A 26 23.24 23.98 9.21
CA LEU A 26 22.65 22.65 9.00
C LEU A 26 22.47 22.40 7.51
N GLY A 27 23.36 21.63 6.94
CA GLY A 27 23.27 21.20 5.54
C GLY A 27 22.21 20.12 5.31
N LEU A 28 21.86 19.89 4.04
CA LEU A 28 20.93 18.83 3.64
C LEU A 28 21.44 17.45 4.10
N GLY A 29 22.77 17.26 4.13
CA GLY A 29 23.40 16.06 4.67
C GLY A 29 23.12 15.84 6.16
N ASP A 30 23.13 16.92 6.96
CA ASP A 30 22.82 16.84 8.39
C ASP A 30 21.34 16.59 8.64
N PHE A 31 20.47 17.13 7.81
CA PHE A 31 19.04 16.83 7.82
C PHE A 31 18.79 15.32 7.56
N PHE A 32 19.44 14.74 6.56
CA PHE A 32 19.31 13.31 6.29
C PHE A 32 19.96 12.45 7.38
N ARG A 33 21.07 12.90 7.99
CA ARG A 33 21.68 12.25 9.16
C ARG A 33 20.75 12.28 10.36
N LEU A 34 20.11 13.42 10.64
CA LEU A 34 19.15 13.58 11.72
C LEU A 34 17.90 12.70 11.49
N LYS A 35 17.40 12.67 10.26
CA LYS A 35 16.29 11.81 9.87
C LYS A 35 16.63 10.32 10.00
N ARG A 36 17.87 9.93 9.70
CA ARG A 36 18.39 8.58 9.96
C ARG A 36 18.53 8.31 11.45
N ALA A 37 19.03 9.24 12.23
CA ALA A 37 19.20 9.09 13.68
C ALA A 37 17.85 9.00 14.40
N THR A 38 16.83 9.77 13.99
CA THR A 38 15.47 9.67 14.53
C THR A 38 14.76 8.38 14.08
N ALA A 39 15.08 7.85 12.91
CA ALA A 39 14.62 6.54 12.47
C ALA A 39 15.36 5.38 13.18
N ALA A 40 16.63 5.59 13.55
CA ALA A 40 17.45 4.60 14.26
C ALA A 40 17.11 4.51 15.78
N GLY A 41 16.41 5.50 16.33
CA GLY A 41 15.93 5.47 17.72
C GLY A 41 14.83 4.44 17.98
N ALA A 42 14.17 3.96 16.94
CA ALA A 42 13.39 2.73 16.97
C ALA A 42 14.18 1.67 16.17
N GLU A 43 15.08 0.96 16.80
CA GLU A 43 15.63 -0.28 16.23
C GLU A 43 14.46 -1.26 16.05
N LEU A 44 13.73 -1.10 14.95
CA LEU A 44 12.88 -2.14 14.39
C LEU A 44 13.85 -3.25 13.96
N LYS A 45 14.20 -4.14 14.89
CA LYS A 45 14.93 -5.36 14.56
C LYS A 45 14.08 -6.08 13.52
N ALA A 46 14.52 -6.02 12.27
CA ALA A 46 13.87 -6.72 11.18
C ALA A 46 13.79 -8.20 11.55
N LYS A 47 12.58 -8.71 11.78
CA LYS A 47 12.33 -10.12 12.10
C LYS A 47 12.35 -10.97 10.84
N ALA A 48 11.89 -10.40 9.71
CA ALA A 48 11.86 -11.06 8.42
C ALA A 48 13.19 -10.93 7.70
N LYS A 49 13.69 -12.06 7.17
CA LYS A 49 14.92 -12.14 6.36
C LYS A 49 14.65 -12.20 4.87
N SER A 50 13.45 -12.53 4.48
CA SER A 50 13.00 -12.67 3.09
C SER A 50 11.53 -12.28 2.96
N CYS A 51 11.16 -11.86 1.76
CA CYS A 51 9.78 -11.54 1.40
C CYS A 51 9.43 -12.30 0.12
N ILE A 52 8.24 -12.87 0.07
CA ILE A 52 7.68 -13.50 -1.13
C ILE A 52 6.46 -12.67 -1.53
N LEU A 53 6.49 -12.07 -2.71
CA LEU A 53 5.35 -11.39 -3.29
C LEU A 53 4.60 -12.37 -4.20
N ILE A 54 3.33 -12.63 -3.89
CA ILE A 54 2.42 -13.40 -4.75
C ILE A 54 1.49 -12.39 -5.42
N TRP A 55 1.64 -12.23 -6.73
CA TRP A 55 0.79 -11.37 -7.53
C TRP A 55 -0.25 -12.19 -8.28
N LEU A 56 -1.52 -11.87 -8.07
CA LEU A 56 -2.66 -12.52 -8.72
C LEU A 56 -3.23 -11.57 -9.78
N ASP A 57 -2.59 -11.54 -10.93
CA ASP A 57 -2.93 -10.63 -12.02
C ASP A 57 -4.32 -10.91 -12.57
N GLY A 58 -5.17 -9.88 -12.61
CA GLY A 58 -6.56 -10.01 -13.04
C GLY A 58 -7.44 -10.90 -12.14
N GLY A 59 -6.96 -11.25 -11.06
CA GLY A 59 -7.22 -12.15 -9.98
C GLY A 59 -8.62 -12.54 -9.58
N PRO A 60 -8.72 -13.33 -8.52
CA PRO A 60 -10.00 -13.77 -7.98
C PRO A 60 -10.82 -12.59 -7.45
N SER A 61 -12.13 -12.72 -7.53
CA SER A 61 -13.07 -11.76 -6.95
C SER A 61 -12.78 -11.57 -5.46
N HIS A 62 -12.71 -10.34 -4.99
CA HIS A 62 -12.53 -10.06 -3.56
C HIS A 62 -13.74 -10.51 -2.72
N LEU A 63 -14.95 -10.44 -3.27
CA LEU A 63 -16.17 -10.89 -2.62
C LEU A 63 -16.20 -12.42 -2.44
N GLU A 64 -15.63 -13.13 -3.38
CA GLU A 64 -15.57 -14.59 -3.38
C GLU A 64 -14.26 -15.14 -2.81
N SER A 65 -13.49 -14.31 -2.11
CA SER A 65 -12.23 -14.69 -1.48
C SER A 65 -12.09 -14.11 -0.07
N PHE A 66 -11.40 -12.98 0.08
CA PHE A 66 -11.04 -12.42 1.39
C PHE A 66 -12.06 -11.47 2.00
N ASP A 67 -13.05 -11.02 1.24
CA ASP A 67 -14.05 -10.05 1.71
C ASP A 67 -15.49 -10.45 1.37
N PRO A 68 -15.95 -11.63 1.81
CA PRO A 68 -17.34 -12.05 1.59
C PRO A 68 -18.30 -11.06 2.25
N LYS A 69 -19.46 -10.88 1.63
CA LYS A 69 -20.55 -10.02 2.11
C LYS A 69 -21.78 -10.87 2.42
N PRO A 70 -21.79 -11.71 3.47
CA PRO A 70 -22.86 -12.69 3.71
C PRO A 70 -24.24 -12.05 3.83
N GLU A 71 -24.31 -10.81 4.33
CA GLU A 71 -25.57 -10.07 4.48
C GLU A 71 -26.03 -9.35 3.21
N ALA A 72 -25.21 -9.36 2.13
CA ALA A 72 -25.58 -8.73 0.87
C ALA A 72 -26.56 -9.63 0.06
N PRO A 73 -27.37 -9.04 -0.85
CA PRO A 73 -28.17 -9.82 -1.78
C PRO A 73 -27.31 -10.78 -2.62
N GLU A 74 -27.92 -11.86 -3.10
CA GLU A 74 -27.22 -12.93 -3.82
C GLU A 74 -26.46 -12.44 -5.04
N GLU A 75 -27.02 -11.47 -5.75
CA GLU A 75 -26.39 -10.84 -6.93
C GLU A 75 -25.06 -10.11 -6.61
N VAL A 76 -24.87 -9.75 -5.34
CA VAL A 76 -23.65 -9.05 -4.87
C VAL A 76 -22.70 -10.04 -4.19
N ARG A 77 -23.22 -10.91 -3.30
CA ARG A 77 -22.39 -11.82 -2.52
C ARG A 77 -21.83 -13.01 -3.32
N GLY A 78 -22.44 -13.30 -4.48
CA GLY A 78 -22.09 -14.48 -5.28
C GLY A 78 -22.56 -15.80 -4.68
N PRO A 79 -22.24 -16.92 -5.34
CA PRO A 79 -22.71 -18.25 -4.94
C PRO A 79 -21.93 -18.87 -3.77
N LEU A 80 -20.72 -18.36 -3.45
CA LEU A 80 -19.88 -18.92 -2.40
C LEU A 80 -20.33 -18.48 -1.01
N THR A 81 -20.18 -19.37 -0.04
CA THR A 81 -20.54 -19.08 1.35
C THR A 81 -19.34 -18.53 2.14
N ALA A 82 -19.65 -17.79 3.21
CA ALA A 82 -18.64 -17.32 4.14
C ALA A 82 -18.45 -18.34 5.26
N ILE A 83 -17.20 -18.68 5.57
CA ILE A 83 -16.84 -19.57 6.66
C ILE A 83 -16.14 -18.81 7.79
N ALA A 84 -16.28 -19.29 9.01
CA ALA A 84 -15.55 -18.76 10.16
C ALA A 84 -14.05 -19.07 10.05
N THR A 85 -13.24 -18.16 10.59
CA THR A 85 -11.79 -18.36 10.69
C THR A 85 -11.40 -18.69 12.13
N ASN A 86 -10.10 -18.97 12.37
CA ASN A 86 -9.56 -19.12 13.72
C ASN A 86 -9.52 -17.78 14.52
N VAL A 87 -9.93 -16.67 13.90
CA VAL A 87 -10.07 -15.37 14.55
C VAL A 87 -11.56 -15.05 14.71
N ALA A 88 -12.00 -14.86 15.94
CA ALA A 88 -13.40 -14.59 16.25
C ALA A 88 -13.91 -13.33 15.50
N GLY A 89 -15.09 -13.46 14.86
CA GLY A 89 -15.73 -12.37 14.12
C GLY A 89 -15.16 -12.11 12.73
N VAL A 90 -14.12 -12.85 12.30
CA VAL A 90 -13.55 -12.74 10.96
C VAL A 90 -14.03 -13.92 10.11
N GLN A 91 -14.58 -13.60 8.95
CA GLN A 91 -15.03 -14.58 7.96
C GLN A 91 -14.29 -14.38 6.63
N ILE A 92 -14.09 -15.47 5.90
CA ILE A 92 -13.61 -15.48 4.51
C ILE A 92 -14.41 -16.49 3.69
N SER A 93 -14.19 -16.52 2.38
CA SER A 93 -14.89 -17.47 1.53
C SER A 93 -14.50 -18.93 1.82
N GLU A 94 -15.44 -19.85 1.63
CA GLU A 94 -15.23 -21.29 1.76
C GLU A 94 -14.14 -21.86 0.84
N CYS A 95 -13.83 -21.19 -0.28
CA CYS A 95 -12.73 -21.60 -1.16
C CYS A 95 -11.34 -21.42 -0.52
N LEU A 96 -11.25 -20.73 0.63
CA LEU A 96 -10.00 -20.44 1.35
C LEU A 96 -9.92 -21.19 2.71
N GLU A 97 -10.43 -22.41 2.79
CA GLU A 97 -10.51 -23.17 4.03
C GLU A 97 -9.18 -23.29 4.79
N LEU A 98 -8.08 -23.58 4.08
CA LEU A 98 -6.76 -23.66 4.71
C LEU A 98 -6.27 -22.28 5.21
N THR A 99 -6.62 -21.20 4.52
CA THR A 99 -6.31 -19.84 4.94
C THR A 99 -7.10 -19.45 6.19
N ALA A 100 -8.34 -19.93 6.32
CA ALA A 100 -9.17 -19.70 7.50
C ALA A 100 -8.51 -20.20 8.80
N GLN A 101 -7.73 -21.28 8.72
CA GLN A 101 -7.05 -21.88 9.86
C GLN A 101 -5.82 -21.10 10.34
N VAL A 102 -5.30 -20.20 9.54
CA VAL A 102 -4.09 -19.41 9.83
C VAL A 102 -4.35 -17.89 9.79
N MET A 103 -5.62 -17.48 9.85
CA MET A 103 -6.02 -16.08 9.76
C MET A 103 -5.38 -15.21 10.87
N ASP A 104 -5.08 -15.76 12.03
CA ASP A 104 -4.38 -15.13 13.13
C ASP A 104 -2.95 -14.63 12.76
N LYS A 105 -2.39 -15.16 11.66
CA LYS A 105 -1.07 -14.79 11.13
C LYS A 105 -1.13 -13.84 9.94
N LEU A 106 -2.33 -13.46 9.52
CA LEU A 106 -2.56 -12.66 8.31
C LEU A 106 -3.11 -11.29 8.66
N THR A 107 -2.77 -10.31 7.83
CA THR A 107 -3.44 -9.01 7.82
C THR A 107 -4.16 -8.85 6.48
N VAL A 108 -5.47 -8.68 6.51
CA VAL A 108 -6.29 -8.46 5.32
C VAL A 108 -6.69 -6.99 5.27
N VAL A 109 -6.31 -6.31 4.19
CA VAL A 109 -6.67 -4.91 3.95
C VAL A 109 -7.82 -4.86 2.94
N ARG A 110 -9.04 -4.66 3.44
CA ARG A 110 -10.29 -4.65 2.64
C ARG A 110 -10.67 -3.26 2.12
N SER A 111 -9.96 -2.22 2.52
CA SER A 111 -10.25 -0.82 2.20
C SER A 111 -9.47 -0.27 1.01
N ILE A 112 -8.75 -1.12 0.26
CA ILE A 112 -7.99 -0.68 -0.91
C ILE A 112 -8.96 -0.32 -2.03
N THR A 113 -8.80 0.89 -2.57
CA THR A 113 -9.56 1.38 -3.72
C THR A 113 -8.62 1.85 -4.81
N SER A 114 -9.05 1.75 -6.07
CA SER A 114 -8.30 2.27 -7.21
C SER A 114 -9.22 3.07 -8.13
N SER A 115 -8.69 4.15 -8.69
CA SER A 115 -9.36 4.90 -9.75
C SER A 115 -9.14 4.28 -11.14
N LEU A 116 -8.34 3.20 -11.22
CA LEU A 116 -7.99 2.50 -12.45
C LEU A 116 -8.64 1.11 -12.40
N GLY A 117 -9.66 0.90 -13.23
CA GLY A 117 -10.43 -0.35 -13.28
C GLY A 117 -9.97 -1.32 -14.37
N GLU A 118 -9.02 -0.94 -15.22
CA GLU A 118 -8.46 -1.80 -16.25
C GLU A 118 -7.24 -2.56 -15.69
N HIS A 119 -7.11 -3.85 -16.05
CA HIS A 119 -6.11 -4.76 -15.46
C HIS A 119 -4.67 -4.26 -15.57
N ASN A 120 -4.23 -3.88 -16.78
CA ASN A 120 -2.85 -3.45 -17.00
C ASN A 120 -2.52 -2.16 -16.23
N PHE A 121 -3.43 -1.20 -16.25
CA PHE A 121 -3.24 0.07 -15.53
C PHE A 121 -3.37 -0.12 -14.01
N GLY A 122 -4.26 -0.99 -13.56
CA GLY A 122 -4.38 -1.36 -12.15
C GLY A 122 -3.12 -2.06 -11.64
N THR A 123 -2.61 -3.04 -12.40
CA THR A 123 -1.36 -3.74 -12.10
C THR A 123 -0.18 -2.78 -12.03
N HIS A 124 -0.02 -1.90 -13.05
CA HIS A 124 1.03 -0.89 -13.03
C HIS A 124 0.94 -0.01 -11.78
N TYR A 125 -0.25 0.47 -11.45
CA TYR A 125 -0.45 1.36 -10.30
C TYR A 125 -0.12 0.67 -8.97
N LEU A 126 -0.56 -0.56 -8.79
CA LEU A 126 -0.28 -1.33 -7.57
C LEU A 126 1.20 -1.74 -7.45
N MET A 127 1.86 -2.05 -8.57
CA MET A 127 3.26 -2.48 -8.56
C MET A 127 4.27 -1.33 -8.50
N THR A 128 3.87 -0.11 -8.81
CA THR A 128 4.76 1.06 -8.85
C THR A 128 4.39 2.16 -7.86
N GLY A 129 3.11 2.22 -7.43
CA GLY A 129 2.55 3.33 -6.66
C GLY A 129 2.22 4.58 -7.50
N TYR A 130 2.44 4.54 -8.81
CA TYR A 130 2.22 5.65 -9.73
C TYR A 130 1.20 5.33 -10.79
N LYS A 131 0.39 6.34 -11.17
CA LYS A 131 -0.49 6.20 -12.34
C LYS A 131 0.35 6.09 -13.61
N PRO A 132 -0.07 5.28 -14.58
CA PRO A 132 0.61 5.17 -15.87
C PRO A 132 0.81 6.54 -16.54
N SER A 133 1.97 6.75 -17.12
CA SER A 133 2.33 7.95 -17.86
C SER A 133 2.95 7.55 -19.19
N GLN A 134 2.64 8.29 -20.26
CA GLN A 134 3.28 8.09 -21.56
C GLN A 134 4.72 8.57 -21.63
N ALA A 135 5.11 9.45 -20.70
CA ALA A 135 6.40 10.12 -20.68
C ALA A 135 7.40 9.51 -19.68
N LEU A 136 6.94 8.71 -18.73
CA LEU A 136 7.77 8.22 -17.62
C LEU A 136 7.48 6.73 -17.39
N GLU A 137 8.56 5.97 -17.27
CA GLU A 137 8.53 4.61 -16.75
C GLU A 137 8.90 4.61 -15.26
N TYR A 138 8.15 3.86 -14.47
CA TYR A 138 8.37 3.77 -13.03
C TYR A 138 8.87 2.37 -12.66
N PRO A 139 9.88 2.27 -11.78
CA PRO A 139 10.33 0.97 -11.32
C PRO A 139 9.26 0.27 -10.48
N THR A 140 9.16 -1.03 -10.62
CA THR A 140 8.33 -1.87 -9.76
C THR A 140 9.06 -2.20 -8.45
N TYR A 141 8.36 -2.73 -7.46
CA TYR A 141 8.96 -3.14 -6.18
C TYR A 141 10.11 -4.14 -6.32
N GLY A 142 10.14 -4.92 -7.39
CA GLY A 142 11.19 -5.91 -7.63
C GLY A 142 12.42 -5.37 -8.37
N SER A 143 12.42 -4.11 -8.79
CA SER A 143 13.52 -3.47 -9.55
C SER A 143 14.33 -2.46 -8.74
N THR A 144 14.11 -2.36 -7.43
CA THR A 144 14.81 -1.47 -6.50
C THR A 144 15.83 -2.24 -5.67
#